data_c68cbc7375f86f586d76777acdfbf709
#
_entry.id   c68cbc7375f86f586d76777acdfbf709
#
_cell.length_a   1.000
_cell.length_b   1.000
_cell.length_c   1.000
_cell.angle_alpha   90.00
_cell.angle_beta   90.00
_cell.angle_gamma   90.00
#
_symmetry.space_group_name_H-M   'P 1'
#
loop_
_entity.id
_entity.type
_entity.pdbx_description
1 polymer ?
#
loop_
_entity_poly.entity_id
_entity_poly.type
_entity_poly.pdbx_seq_one_letter_code
_entity_poly.pdbx_strand_id
1 'polypeptide(L)'
;MKSRQRKTRELDRTDRLILKYLQEDGRMSNVALARKVNLSPTPCMERVRRLEKKGYIKGYTALLNPHKIGAGVLVFVEIDL
;
A
#
# COMPACT_ATOMS: atom_id res chain seq x y z
N MET A 1 -23.55 11.21 -2.01
CA MET A 1 -23.43 10.75 -0.64
C MET A 1 -23.52 9.25 -0.52
N LYS A 2 -24.55 8.66 -1.08
CA LYS A 2 -24.72 7.21 -0.98
C LYS A 2 -23.61 6.42 -1.65
N SER A 3 -23.11 6.91 -2.80
CA SER A 3 -22.03 6.22 -3.49
C SER A 3 -20.72 6.27 -2.70
N ARG A 4 -20.48 7.37 -2.00
CA ARG A 4 -19.31 7.49 -1.14
C ARG A 4 -19.39 6.51 0.03
N GLN A 5 -20.57 6.36 0.60
CA GLN A 5 -20.78 5.41 1.69
C GLN A 5 -20.61 3.97 1.22
N ARG A 6 -21.05 3.66 0.00
CA ARG A 6 -20.87 2.32 -0.55
C ARG A 6 -19.41 1.98 -0.70
N LYS A 7 -18.59 2.92 -1.22
CA LYS A 7 -17.16 2.69 -1.34
C LYS A 7 -16.53 2.43 0.01
N THR A 8 -16.97 3.17 1.02
CA THR A 8 -16.48 2.97 2.38
C THR A 8 -16.83 1.60 2.90
N ARG A 9 -18.00 1.08 2.54
CA ARG A 9 -18.45 -0.23 2.99
C ARG A 9 -17.69 -1.39 2.35
N GLU A 10 -17.09 -1.17 1.18
CA GLU A 10 -16.29 -2.21 0.55
C GLU A 10 -15.03 -2.50 1.35
N LEU A 11 -14.62 -1.56 2.18
CA LEU A 11 -13.44 -1.69 3.01
C LEU A 11 -13.87 -1.89 4.45
N ASP A 12 -13.52 -3.02 5.01
CA ASP A 12 -13.75 -3.20 6.44
C ASP A 12 -12.62 -2.54 7.23
N ARG A 13 -12.71 -2.63 8.54
CA ARG A 13 -11.74 -1.98 9.42
C ARG A 13 -10.32 -2.51 9.16
N THR A 14 -10.20 -3.82 8.98
CA THR A 14 -8.90 -4.44 8.75
C THR A 14 -8.30 -3.98 7.44
N ASP A 15 -9.11 -3.87 6.38
CA ASP A 15 -8.63 -3.36 5.09
C ASP A 15 -8.08 -1.95 5.24
N ARG A 16 -8.76 -1.09 5.98
CA ARG A 16 -8.32 0.29 6.18
C ARG A 16 -7.02 0.35 6.96
N LEU A 17 -6.86 -0.52 7.95
CA LEU A 17 -5.60 -0.58 8.70
C LEU A 17 -4.47 -1.04 7.81
N ILE A 18 -4.72 -2.03 6.95
CA ILE A 18 -3.71 -2.49 6.00
C ILE A 18 -3.25 -1.34 5.11
N LEU A 19 -4.20 -0.60 4.55
CA LEU A 19 -3.88 0.53 3.69
C LEU A 19 -3.10 1.60 4.43
N LYS A 20 -3.47 1.86 5.68
CA LYS A 20 -2.77 2.85 6.50
C LYS A 20 -1.31 2.46 6.72
N TYR A 21 -1.08 1.21 7.13
CA TYR A 21 0.29 0.76 7.41
C TYR A 21 1.13 0.70 6.15
N LEU A 22 0.56 0.25 5.02
CA LEU A 22 1.29 0.21 3.77
C LEU A 22 1.59 1.60 3.23
N GLN A 23 0.73 2.56 3.48
CA GLN A 23 0.99 3.94 3.09
C GLN A 23 2.16 4.51 3.88
N GLU A 24 2.29 4.14 5.14
CA GLU A 24 3.39 4.58 5.97
C GLU A 24 4.70 3.88 5.63
N ASP A 25 4.62 2.59 5.27
CA ASP A 25 5.81 1.80 4.94
C ASP A 25 5.44 0.73 3.93
N GLY A 26 5.60 1.05 2.65
CA GLY A 26 5.28 0.14 1.57
C GLY A 26 6.24 -1.04 1.44
N ARG A 27 7.36 -1.02 2.16
CA ARG A 27 8.32 -2.13 2.14
C ARG A 27 8.09 -3.14 3.24
N MET A 28 7.10 -2.90 4.07
CA MET A 28 6.79 -3.81 5.16
C MET A 28 6.50 -5.21 4.64
N SER A 29 7.07 -6.22 5.28
CA SER A 29 6.80 -7.61 4.90
C SER A 29 5.36 -7.97 5.24
N ASN A 30 4.83 -8.97 4.54
CA ASN A 30 3.48 -9.43 4.83
C ASN A 30 3.37 -9.99 6.25
N VAL A 31 4.43 -10.61 6.74
CA VAL A 31 4.45 -11.13 8.12
C VAL A 31 4.34 -9.99 9.12
N ALA A 32 5.10 -8.91 8.91
CA ALA A 32 5.06 -7.77 9.81
C ALA A 32 3.69 -7.07 9.74
N LEU A 33 3.15 -6.93 8.54
CA LEU A 33 1.84 -6.31 8.36
C LEU A 33 0.75 -7.13 9.04
N ALA A 34 0.77 -8.44 8.85
CA ALA A 34 -0.22 -9.34 9.46
C ALA A 34 -0.22 -9.18 10.97
N ARG A 35 0.97 -9.09 11.54
CA ARG A 35 1.10 -8.91 12.99
C ARG A 35 0.46 -7.61 13.45
N LYS A 36 0.64 -6.55 12.68
CA LYS A 36 0.08 -5.24 13.05
C LYS A 36 -1.44 -5.21 12.96
N VAL A 37 -2.03 -6.02 12.09
CA VAL A 37 -3.49 -6.04 11.94
C VAL A 37 -4.13 -7.28 12.57
N ASN A 38 -3.37 -8.02 13.36
CA ASN A 38 -3.84 -9.18 14.10
C ASN A 38 -4.39 -10.28 13.21
N LEU A 39 -3.67 -10.55 12.12
CA LEU A 39 -4.01 -11.64 11.22
C LEU A 39 -2.83 -12.59 11.07
N SER A 40 -3.13 -13.82 10.67
CA SER A 40 -2.10 -14.72 10.18
C SER A 40 -1.62 -14.23 8.81
N PRO A 41 -0.40 -14.61 8.39
CA PRO A 41 0.13 -14.10 7.12
C PRO A 41 -0.72 -14.40 5.90
N THR A 42 -1.31 -15.59 5.80
CA THR A 42 -2.07 -15.96 4.60
C THR A 42 -3.33 -15.09 4.41
N PRO A 43 -4.22 -14.97 5.40
CA PRO A 43 -5.37 -14.09 5.21
C PRO A 43 -4.98 -12.63 5.03
N CYS A 44 -3.87 -12.20 5.62
CA CYS A 44 -3.39 -10.84 5.38
C CYS A 44 -2.99 -10.66 3.92
N MET A 45 -2.23 -11.59 3.37
CA MET A 45 -1.82 -11.53 1.98
C MET A 45 -3.02 -11.55 1.04
N GLU A 46 -4.02 -12.35 1.34
CA GLU A 46 -5.22 -12.41 0.52
C GLU A 46 -5.94 -11.06 0.49
N ARG A 47 -6.00 -10.37 1.62
CA ARG A 47 -6.61 -9.06 1.67
C ARG A 47 -5.80 -8.05 0.85
N VAL A 48 -4.48 -8.09 0.97
CA VAL A 48 -3.61 -7.18 0.20
C VAL A 48 -3.83 -7.39 -1.29
N ARG A 49 -3.84 -8.66 -1.74
CA ARG A 49 -4.05 -8.97 -3.16
C ARG A 49 -5.40 -8.49 -3.65
N ARG A 50 -6.43 -8.62 -2.83
CA ARG A 50 -7.75 -8.13 -3.20
C ARG A 50 -7.76 -6.61 -3.33
N LEU A 51 -7.08 -5.92 -2.40
CA LEU A 51 -6.98 -4.46 -2.46
C LEU A 51 -6.21 -4.00 -3.69
N GLU A 52 -5.17 -4.73 -4.07
CA GLU A 52 -4.45 -4.46 -5.31
C GLU A 52 -5.34 -4.68 -6.52
N LYS A 53 -6.03 -5.79 -6.56
CA LYS A 53 -6.88 -6.15 -7.69
C LYS A 53 -8.02 -5.16 -7.88
N LYS A 54 -8.57 -4.65 -6.79
CA LYS A 54 -9.67 -3.69 -6.85
C LYS A 54 -9.21 -2.26 -7.08
N GLY A 55 -7.90 -2.04 -7.12
CA GLY A 55 -7.36 -0.73 -7.44
C GLY A 55 -7.17 0.21 -6.26
N TYR A 56 -7.40 -0.24 -5.04
CA TYR A 56 -7.12 0.58 -3.87
C TYR A 56 -5.62 0.76 -3.69
N ILE A 57 -4.84 -0.25 -4.06
CA ILE A 57 -3.39 -0.16 -4.07
C ILE A 57 -2.95 -0.17 -5.52
N LYS A 58 -2.38 0.94 -5.97
CA LYS A 58 -1.91 1.07 -7.35
C LYS A 58 -0.50 0.55 -7.55
N GLY A 59 0.27 0.52 -6.50
CA GLY A 59 1.65 0.10 -6.56
C GLY A 59 2.38 0.49 -5.30
N TYR A 60 3.67 0.23 -5.30
CA TYR A 60 4.51 0.52 -4.15
C TYR A 60 5.68 1.36 -4.64
N THR A 61 6.04 2.39 -3.88
CA THR A 61 7.08 3.30 -4.31
C THR A 61 7.93 3.71 -3.12
N ALA A 62 9.14 4.13 -3.42
CA ALA A 62 10.04 4.66 -2.40
C ALA A 62 10.06 6.18 -2.48
N LEU A 63 10.15 6.81 -1.32
CA LEU A 63 10.35 8.24 -1.26
C LEU A 63 11.84 8.48 -1.24
N LEU A 64 12.35 9.11 -2.30
CA LEU A 64 13.77 9.36 -2.44
C LEU A 64 14.11 10.77 -1.99
N ASN A 65 15.33 10.92 -1.45
CA ASN A 65 15.81 12.24 -1.05
C ASN A 65 16.56 12.85 -2.23
N PRO A 66 15.99 13.84 -2.91
CA PRO A 66 16.60 14.40 -4.11
C PRO A 66 17.93 15.11 -3.83
N HIS A 67 18.12 15.60 -2.61
CA HIS A 67 19.35 16.28 -2.25
C HIS A 67 20.53 15.30 -2.12
N LYS A 68 20.23 14.05 -1.84
CA LYS A 68 21.28 13.04 -1.65
C LYS A 68 21.62 12.26 -2.90
N ILE A 69 20.63 12.04 -3.78
CA ILE A 69 20.84 11.16 -4.94
C ILE A 69 21.14 11.90 -6.23
N GLY A 70 20.83 13.19 -6.29
CA GLY A 70 21.09 13.99 -7.47
C GLY A 70 20.05 13.84 -8.57
N ALA A 71 20.03 14.83 -9.45
CA ALA A 71 18.99 14.93 -10.49
C ALA A 71 19.10 13.82 -11.53
N GLY A 72 20.30 13.34 -11.82
CA GLY A 72 20.48 12.29 -12.81
C GLY A 72 19.76 11.00 -12.43
N VAL A 73 19.82 10.65 -11.15
CA VAL A 73 19.16 9.44 -10.68
C VAL A 73 17.65 9.60 -10.75
N LEU A 74 17.13 10.78 -10.44
CA LEU A 74 15.70 11.03 -10.50
C LEU A 74 15.18 10.91 -11.93
N VAL A 75 15.93 11.43 -12.90
CA VAL A 75 15.56 11.33 -14.30
C VAL A 75 15.53 9.87 -14.75
N PHE A 76 16.51 9.10 -14.31
CA PHE A 76 16.56 7.68 -14.65
C PHE A 76 15.33 6.93 -14.10
N VAL A 77 14.93 7.24 -12.89
CA VAL A 77 13.76 6.61 -12.28
C VAL A 77 12.49 6.94 -13.07
N GLU A 78 12.36 8.17 -13.55
CA GLU A 78 11.21 8.56 -14.35
C GLU A 78 11.16 7.79 -15.66
N ILE A 79 12.31 7.59 -16.30
CA ILE A 79 12.37 6.86 -17.55
C ILE A 79 11.95 5.40 -17.36
N ASP A 80 12.27 4.86 -16.21
CA ASP A 80 12.00 3.46 -15.91
C ASP A 80 10.51 3.19 -15.68
N LEU A 81 9.73 4.23 -15.53
CA LEU A 81 8.30 4.09 -15.40
C LEU A 81 7.62 3.87 -16.74
#